data_1f1df4c75a4c6903e18395f4aaf250d1
#
_entry.id   1f1df4c75a4c6903e18395f4aaf250d1
#
_cell.length_a   1.000
_cell.length_b   1.000
_cell.length_c   1.000
_cell.angle_alpha   90.00
_cell.angle_beta   90.00
_cell.angle_gamma   90.00
#
_symmetry.space_group_name_H-M   'P 1'
#
loop_
_entity.id
_entity.type
_entity.pdbx_description
1 polymer ?
#
loop_
_entity_poly.entity_id
_entity_poly.type
_entity_poly.pdbx_seq_one_letter_code
_entity_poly.pdbx_strand_id
1 'polypeptide(L)'
;MTSRADIEGFFQSKAYAVIGVSSDRRKFGNSVFRTMKQKGFTVYPVHPASETVEGEKCYRSVADLPPDVESMVTVVPPATTEGVIREGMTKGIRHVWMQPGSGSAAAAKIARDAGATVVEGDCILMFLEPVESIHALHRWIKKLFGNYPLK
;
A
#
# COMPACT_ATOMS: atom_id res chain seq x y z
N MET A 1 9.70 -12.85 3.87
CA MET A 1 8.46 -13.43 4.41
C MET A 1 7.70 -12.38 5.20
N THR A 2 6.44 -12.21 4.91
CA THR A 2 5.59 -11.24 5.61
C THR A 2 5.33 -11.70 7.04
N SER A 3 5.53 -10.81 8.00
CA SER A 3 5.21 -11.07 9.40
C SER A 3 3.96 -10.28 9.84
N ARG A 4 3.40 -10.69 10.95
CA ARG A 4 2.31 -9.92 11.59
C ARG A 4 2.74 -8.48 11.90
N ALA A 5 3.95 -8.31 12.40
CA ALA A 5 4.49 -7.00 12.73
C ALA A 5 4.59 -6.10 11.49
N ASP A 6 4.93 -6.66 10.33
CA ASP A 6 4.97 -5.91 9.07
C ASP A 6 3.59 -5.40 8.68
N ILE A 7 2.57 -6.24 8.81
CA ILE A 7 1.18 -5.87 8.51
C ILE A 7 0.67 -4.81 9.50
N GLU A 8 0.89 -5.03 10.78
CA GLU A 8 0.47 -4.07 11.82
C GLU A 8 1.18 -2.71 11.63
N GLY A 9 2.47 -2.74 11.35
CA GLY A 9 3.26 -1.53 11.08
C GLY A 9 2.76 -0.76 9.88
N PHE A 10 2.40 -1.48 8.81
CA PHE A 10 1.82 -0.86 7.62
C PHE A 10 0.56 -0.05 7.96
N PHE A 11 -0.36 -0.61 8.74
CA PHE A 11 -1.63 0.04 9.06
C PHE A 11 -1.54 1.12 10.16
N GLN A 12 -0.36 1.40 10.68
CA GLN A 12 -0.15 2.47 11.67
C GLN A 12 0.34 3.78 11.05
N SER A 13 0.53 3.84 9.75
CA SER A 13 0.99 5.04 9.06
C SER A 13 -0.07 6.15 9.05
N LYS A 14 0.37 7.40 9.01
CA LYS A 14 -0.52 8.57 8.95
C LYS A 14 -1.16 8.73 7.59
N ALA A 15 -0.43 8.42 6.53
CA ALA A 15 -0.89 8.56 5.16
C ALA A 15 -0.28 7.48 4.27
N TYR A 16 -1.01 7.17 3.21
CA TYR A 16 -0.70 6.07 2.28
C TYR A 16 -0.73 6.56 0.86
N ALA A 17 0.02 5.91 -0.01
CA ALA A 17 -0.10 6.08 -1.45
C ALA A 17 -0.53 4.77 -2.10
N VAL A 18 -1.35 4.86 -3.14
CA VAL A 18 -1.68 3.71 -4.00
C VAL A 18 -1.14 3.99 -5.39
N ILE A 19 -0.19 3.16 -5.82
CA ILE A 19 0.44 3.24 -7.13
C ILE A 19 -0.24 2.21 -8.05
N GLY A 20 -0.86 2.69 -9.11
CA GLY A 20 -1.65 1.85 -10.03
C GLY A 20 -3.12 2.24 -10.08
N VAL A 21 -3.48 3.39 -9.53
CA VAL A 21 -4.80 4.02 -9.73
C VAL A 21 -4.80 4.69 -11.09
N SER A 22 -5.92 4.63 -11.82
CA SER A 22 -6.02 5.23 -13.15
C SER A 22 -7.36 5.94 -13.37
N SER A 23 -7.51 6.57 -14.53
CA SER A 23 -8.80 7.13 -14.93
C SER A 23 -9.86 6.05 -15.20
N ASP A 24 -9.44 4.81 -15.43
CA ASP A 24 -10.36 3.68 -15.56
C ASP A 24 -10.71 3.14 -14.16
N ARG A 25 -11.90 3.50 -13.69
CA ARG A 25 -12.40 3.14 -12.36
C ARG A 25 -12.55 1.64 -12.13
N ARG A 26 -12.53 0.83 -13.18
CA ARG A 26 -12.64 -0.64 -13.12
C ARG A 26 -11.33 -1.31 -12.73
N LYS A 27 -10.21 -0.59 -12.79
CA LYS A 27 -8.90 -1.12 -12.40
C LYS A 27 -8.87 -1.52 -10.93
N PHE A 28 -8.12 -2.57 -10.63
CA PHE A 28 -8.01 -3.09 -9.27
C PHE A 28 -7.40 -2.06 -8.30
N GLY A 29 -6.43 -1.29 -8.75
CA GLY A 29 -5.84 -0.21 -7.94
C GLY A 29 -6.86 0.83 -7.49
N ASN A 30 -7.85 1.12 -8.36
CA ASN A 30 -8.95 2.03 -8.01
C ASN A 30 -9.82 1.42 -6.90
N SER A 31 -10.08 0.12 -6.95
CA SER A 31 -10.83 -0.58 -5.89
C SER A 31 -10.08 -0.51 -4.56
N VAL A 32 -8.79 -0.72 -4.56
CA VAL A 32 -7.95 -0.58 -3.35
C VAL A 32 -8.03 0.85 -2.81
N PHE A 33 -7.85 1.85 -3.67
CA PHE A 33 -7.91 3.25 -3.30
C PHE A 33 -9.26 3.63 -2.67
N ARG A 34 -10.37 3.28 -3.35
CA ARG A 34 -11.71 3.56 -2.82
C ARG A 34 -11.97 2.88 -1.48
N THR A 35 -11.59 1.62 -1.36
CA THR A 35 -11.83 0.86 -0.13
C THR A 35 -11.05 1.45 1.04
N MET A 36 -9.80 1.79 0.84
CA MET A 36 -9.00 2.43 1.89
C MET A 36 -9.60 3.76 2.31
N LYS A 37 -10.03 4.59 1.35
CA LYS A 37 -10.70 5.87 1.67
C LYS A 37 -11.99 5.67 2.44
N GLN A 38 -12.82 4.73 2.03
CA GLN A 38 -14.07 4.41 2.72
C GLN A 38 -13.84 3.95 4.16
N LYS A 39 -12.71 3.32 4.44
CA LYS A 39 -12.33 2.88 5.78
C LYS A 39 -11.68 3.98 6.63
N GLY A 40 -11.56 5.18 6.11
CA GLY A 40 -11.06 6.35 6.86
C GLY A 40 -9.56 6.59 6.76
N PHE A 41 -8.84 5.88 5.91
CA PHE A 41 -7.42 6.12 5.68
C PHE A 41 -7.21 7.39 4.84
N THR A 42 -6.14 8.12 5.14
CA THR A 42 -5.66 9.19 4.27
C THR A 42 -4.83 8.56 3.16
N VAL A 43 -5.33 8.62 1.94
CA VAL A 43 -4.75 7.90 0.79
C VAL A 43 -4.59 8.84 -0.40
N TYR A 44 -3.45 8.78 -1.05
CA TYR A 44 -3.14 9.56 -2.24
C TYR A 44 -2.93 8.64 -3.44
N PRO A 45 -3.61 8.94 -4.59
CA PRO A 45 -3.41 8.17 -5.81
C PRO A 45 -2.18 8.64 -6.55
N VAL A 46 -1.45 7.70 -7.16
CA VAL A 46 -0.26 7.99 -7.98
C VAL A 46 -0.44 7.41 -9.37
N HIS A 47 -0.33 8.25 -10.39
CA HIS A 47 -0.36 7.87 -11.81
C HIS A 47 0.45 8.86 -12.64
N PRO A 48 1.32 8.40 -13.55
CA PRO A 48 2.25 9.29 -14.25
C PRO A 48 1.60 10.28 -15.22
N ALA A 49 0.37 10.01 -15.67
CA ALA A 49 -0.29 10.80 -16.71
C ALA A 49 -1.60 11.48 -16.28
N SER A 50 -2.12 11.20 -15.08
CA SER A 50 -3.41 11.75 -14.64
C SER A 50 -3.23 12.87 -13.61
N GLU A 51 -3.97 13.95 -13.76
CA GLU A 51 -3.99 15.05 -12.78
C GLU A 51 -5.00 14.79 -11.65
N THR A 52 -6.10 14.14 -11.98
CA THR A 52 -7.13 13.73 -11.02
C THR A 52 -7.53 12.28 -11.25
N VAL A 53 -7.79 11.57 -10.17
CA VAL A 53 -8.28 10.19 -10.18
C VAL A 53 -9.29 10.06 -9.05
N GLU A 54 -10.42 9.40 -9.33
CA GLU A 54 -11.48 9.21 -8.34
C GLU A 54 -11.94 10.53 -7.69
N GLY A 55 -11.92 11.64 -8.45
CA GLY A 55 -12.31 12.96 -7.95
C GLY A 55 -11.27 13.64 -7.08
N GLU A 56 -10.07 13.10 -6.96
CA GLU A 56 -9.01 13.65 -6.11
C GLU A 56 -7.75 13.96 -6.90
N LYS A 57 -6.93 14.86 -6.34
CA LYS A 57 -5.63 15.17 -6.91
C LYS A 57 -4.79 13.90 -6.99
N CYS A 58 -4.28 13.63 -8.18
CA CYS A 58 -3.38 12.52 -8.44
C CYS A 58 -1.94 13.03 -8.53
N TYR A 59 -1.02 12.34 -7.88
CA TYR A 59 0.39 12.66 -7.95
C TYR A 59 1.05 11.88 -9.08
N ARG A 60 1.95 12.51 -9.81
CA ARG A 60 2.58 11.89 -10.98
C ARG A 60 3.67 10.91 -10.61
N SER A 61 4.26 11.08 -9.44
CA SER A 61 5.32 10.20 -8.95
C SER A 61 5.28 10.11 -7.42
N VAL A 62 5.95 9.11 -6.89
CA VAL A 62 6.12 8.96 -5.44
C VAL A 62 6.90 10.13 -4.86
N ALA A 63 7.86 10.69 -5.60
CA ALA A 63 8.65 11.84 -5.15
C ALA A 63 7.79 13.08 -4.85
N ASP A 64 6.67 13.24 -5.55
CA ASP A 64 5.78 14.40 -5.41
C ASP A 64 4.79 14.30 -4.24
N LEU A 65 4.73 13.15 -3.58
CA LEU A 65 3.78 12.90 -2.48
C LEU A 65 4.07 13.82 -1.27
N PRO A 66 3.03 14.14 -0.46
CA PRO A 66 3.23 14.85 0.80
C PRO A 66 4.23 14.13 1.73
N PRO A 67 4.93 14.88 2.59
CA PRO A 67 5.98 14.30 3.45
C PRO A 67 5.48 13.36 4.54
N ASP A 68 4.19 13.37 4.85
CA ASP A 68 3.58 12.50 5.86
C ASP A 68 3.22 11.11 5.32
N VAL A 69 3.41 10.86 4.02
CA VAL A 69 3.20 9.53 3.43
C VAL A 69 4.35 8.61 3.81
N GLU A 70 4.05 7.60 4.60
CA GLU A 70 5.04 6.63 5.10
C GLU A 70 4.86 5.23 4.53
N SER A 71 3.73 4.97 3.90
CA SER A 71 3.38 3.64 3.36
C SER A 71 2.86 3.74 1.95
N MET A 72 3.15 2.73 1.14
CA MET A 72 2.61 2.65 -0.21
C MET A 72 2.16 1.24 -0.57
N VAL A 73 1.11 1.16 -1.38
CA VAL A 73 0.60 -0.06 -2.00
C VAL A 73 0.93 -0.02 -3.48
N THR A 74 1.57 -1.05 -4.00
CA THR A 74 1.82 -1.17 -5.43
C THR A 74 0.80 -2.11 -6.07
N VAL A 75 0.18 -1.64 -7.15
CA VAL A 75 -0.80 -2.39 -7.96
C VAL A 75 -0.46 -2.21 -9.44
N VAL A 76 0.82 -2.23 -9.75
CA VAL A 76 1.37 -2.10 -11.11
C VAL A 76 2.13 -3.37 -11.47
N PRO A 77 2.43 -3.60 -12.76
CA PRO A 77 3.21 -4.77 -13.16
C PRO A 77 4.57 -4.81 -12.47
N PRO A 78 5.14 -6.02 -12.21
CA PRO A 78 6.41 -6.18 -11.52
C PRO A 78 7.56 -5.35 -12.12
N ALA A 79 7.61 -5.21 -13.43
CA ALA A 79 8.62 -4.39 -14.10
C ALA A 79 8.56 -2.91 -13.70
N THR A 80 7.37 -2.40 -13.42
CA THR A 80 7.17 -1.01 -12.96
C THR A 80 7.44 -0.87 -11.47
N THR A 81 7.11 -1.89 -10.69
CA THR A 81 7.22 -1.88 -9.22
C THR A 81 8.64 -1.60 -8.76
N GLU A 82 9.65 -2.18 -9.39
CA GLU A 82 11.04 -1.99 -8.97
C GLU A 82 11.44 -0.52 -8.98
N GLY A 83 11.13 0.21 -10.06
CA GLY A 83 11.40 1.65 -10.15
C GLY A 83 10.62 2.46 -9.12
N VAL A 84 9.37 2.12 -8.89
CA VAL A 84 8.51 2.75 -7.88
C VAL A 84 9.09 2.54 -6.48
N ILE A 85 9.57 1.34 -6.17
CA ILE A 85 10.19 1.04 -4.87
C ILE A 85 11.47 1.87 -4.68
N ARG A 86 12.34 1.96 -5.68
CA ARG A 86 13.56 2.78 -5.60
C ARG A 86 13.22 4.23 -5.30
N GLU A 87 12.24 4.78 -5.97
CA GLU A 87 11.76 6.14 -5.75
C GLU A 87 11.18 6.31 -4.33
N GLY A 88 10.41 5.34 -3.87
CA GLY A 88 9.87 5.31 -2.51
C GLY A 88 10.94 5.28 -1.43
N MET A 89 11.99 4.51 -1.64
CA MET A 89 13.11 4.44 -0.69
C MET A 89 13.85 5.77 -0.61
N THR A 90 14.06 6.43 -1.76
CA THR A 90 14.67 7.77 -1.81
C THR A 90 13.80 8.80 -1.06
N LYS A 91 12.49 8.68 -1.16
CA LYS A 91 11.56 9.57 -0.46
C LYS A 91 11.46 9.32 1.04
N GLY A 92 11.83 8.15 1.51
CA GLY A 92 11.74 7.78 2.92
C GLY A 92 10.49 6.97 3.28
N ILE A 93 9.86 6.30 2.31
CA ILE A 93 8.78 5.35 2.57
C ILE A 93 9.31 4.22 3.44
N ARG A 94 8.56 3.87 4.48
CA ARG A 94 8.95 2.88 5.50
C ARG A 94 8.26 1.53 5.35
N HIS A 95 7.09 1.52 4.73
CA HIS A 95 6.25 0.33 4.61
C HIS A 95 5.75 0.17 3.20
N VAL A 96 5.95 -1.00 2.63
CA VAL A 96 5.52 -1.32 1.27
C VAL A 96 4.60 -2.53 1.28
N TRP A 97 3.45 -2.39 0.64
CA TRP A 97 2.55 -3.50 0.37
C TRP A 97 2.54 -3.76 -1.14
N MET A 98 3.11 -4.86 -1.56
CA MET A 98 3.06 -5.28 -2.96
C MET A 98 1.89 -6.25 -3.12
N GLN A 99 0.87 -5.82 -3.86
CA GLN A 99 -0.28 -6.67 -4.15
C GLN A 99 0.15 -7.92 -4.92
N PRO A 100 -0.57 -9.05 -4.75
CA PRO A 100 -0.31 -10.25 -5.55
C PRO A 100 -0.25 -9.92 -7.05
N GLY A 101 0.82 -10.36 -7.71
CA GLY A 101 1.07 -10.05 -9.11
C GLY A 101 1.80 -8.73 -9.39
N SER A 102 2.00 -7.88 -8.38
CA SER A 102 2.73 -6.61 -8.52
C SER A 102 4.19 -6.72 -8.08
N GLY A 103 4.49 -7.59 -7.14
CA GLY A 103 5.82 -7.72 -6.54
C GLY A 103 6.80 -8.56 -7.35
N SER A 104 8.06 -8.42 -6.98
CA SER A 104 9.15 -9.28 -7.44
C SER A 104 10.17 -9.44 -6.30
N ALA A 105 11.00 -10.48 -6.39
CA ALA A 105 12.07 -10.69 -5.42
C ALA A 105 13.07 -9.53 -5.41
N ALA A 106 13.35 -8.95 -6.58
CA ALA A 106 14.23 -7.79 -6.70
C ALA A 106 13.65 -6.56 -6.01
N ALA A 107 12.37 -6.25 -6.23
CA ALA A 107 11.69 -5.12 -5.59
C ALA A 107 11.65 -5.29 -4.06
N ALA A 108 11.31 -6.46 -3.58
CA ALA A 108 11.29 -6.76 -2.15
C ALA A 108 12.67 -6.58 -1.51
N LYS A 109 13.72 -7.07 -2.19
CA LYS A 109 15.10 -6.92 -1.72
C LYS A 109 15.50 -5.45 -1.62
N ILE A 110 15.21 -4.66 -2.62
CA ILE A 110 15.51 -3.22 -2.62
C ILE A 110 14.87 -2.53 -1.42
N ALA A 111 13.60 -2.80 -1.16
CA ALA A 111 12.89 -2.22 -0.03
C ALA A 111 13.50 -2.66 1.31
N ARG A 112 13.75 -3.95 1.50
CA ARG A 112 14.32 -4.48 2.73
C ARG A 112 15.74 -3.99 2.97
N ASP A 113 16.56 -3.92 1.95
CA ASP A 113 17.95 -3.42 2.06
C ASP A 113 17.97 -1.93 2.47
N ALA A 114 16.94 -1.17 2.11
CA ALA A 114 16.78 0.21 2.54
C ALA A 114 16.14 0.36 3.94
N GLY A 115 15.82 -0.73 4.60
CA GLY A 115 15.25 -0.73 5.95
C GLY A 115 13.72 -0.66 6.00
N ALA A 116 13.04 -0.76 4.86
CA ALA A 116 11.58 -0.78 4.82
C ALA A 116 11.02 -2.17 5.14
N THR A 117 9.81 -2.21 5.70
CA THR A 117 9.07 -3.45 5.84
C THR A 117 8.32 -3.75 4.55
N VAL A 118 8.16 -5.02 4.23
CA VAL A 118 7.53 -5.47 2.98
C VAL A 118 6.44 -6.48 3.30
N VAL A 119 5.23 -6.21 2.83
CA VAL A 119 4.14 -7.17 2.80
C VAL A 119 3.97 -7.64 1.35
N GLU A 120 4.02 -8.94 1.13
CA GLU A 120 3.86 -9.56 -0.18
C GLU A 120 3.07 -10.87 -0.06
N GLY A 121 2.42 -11.27 -1.15
CA GLY A 121 1.65 -12.52 -1.19
C GLY A 121 0.21 -12.43 -0.69
N ASP A 122 -0.16 -11.34 -0.02
CA ASP A 122 -1.49 -11.14 0.53
C ASP A 122 -2.19 -9.93 -0.11
N CYS A 123 -3.47 -10.08 -0.39
CA CYS A 123 -4.28 -8.98 -0.90
C CYS A 123 -4.70 -8.06 0.24
N ILE A 124 -4.41 -6.76 0.11
CA ILE A 124 -4.73 -5.76 1.15
C ILE A 124 -6.23 -5.71 1.46
N LEU A 125 -7.10 -5.98 0.48
CA LEU A 125 -8.54 -5.96 0.68
C LEU A 125 -9.01 -6.99 1.69
N MET A 126 -8.27 -8.09 1.86
CA MET A 126 -8.58 -9.11 2.86
C MET A 126 -8.44 -8.57 4.29
N PHE A 127 -7.65 -7.53 4.47
CA PHE A 127 -7.40 -6.90 5.77
C PHE A 127 -8.26 -5.64 5.99
N LEU A 128 -8.97 -5.19 4.96
CA LEU A 128 -9.82 -4.00 5.03
C LEU A 128 -11.29 -4.30 5.27
N GLU A 129 -11.77 -5.47 4.91
CA GLU A 129 -13.17 -5.88 5.08
C GLU A 129 -13.33 -6.89 6.23
N PRO A 130 -14.45 -6.86 6.94
CA PRO A 130 -15.65 -6.00 6.91
C PRO A 130 -15.58 -4.80 7.88
N VAL A 131 -14.46 -4.22 8.09
CA VAL A 131 -14.15 -3.28 9.17
C VAL A 131 -14.67 -1.88 8.88
N GLU A 132 -15.31 -1.23 9.86
CA GLU A 132 -15.93 0.10 9.70
C GLU A 132 -15.04 1.27 10.14
N SER A 133 -14.00 1.01 10.92
CA SER A 133 -13.08 2.06 11.38
C SER A 133 -11.67 1.53 11.59
N ILE A 134 -10.69 2.46 11.63
CA ILE A 134 -9.28 2.12 11.87
C ILE A 134 -9.09 1.39 13.21
N HIS A 135 -9.81 1.81 14.25
CA HIS A 135 -9.74 1.14 15.56
C HIS A 135 -10.32 -0.27 15.52
N ALA A 136 -11.40 -0.45 14.79
CA ALA A 136 -11.98 -1.77 14.57
C ALA A 136 -11.04 -2.62 13.70
N LEU A 137 -10.36 -2.03 12.71
CA LEU A 137 -9.36 -2.70 11.89
C LEU A 137 -8.20 -3.23 12.74
N HIS A 138 -7.65 -2.44 13.65
CA HIS A 138 -6.60 -2.89 14.58
C HIS A 138 -7.07 -4.06 15.45
N ARG A 139 -8.29 -3.98 15.97
CA ARG A 139 -8.88 -5.08 16.76
C ARG A 139 -9.10 -6.33 15.91
N TRP A 140 -9.55 -6.15 14.67
CA TRP A 140 -9.79 -7.24 13.74
C TRP A 140 -8.49 -7.93 13.34
N ILE A 141 -7.44 -7.16 13.04
CA ILE A 141 -6.10 -7.71 12.75
C ILE A 141 -5.60 -8.53 13.94
N LYS A 142 -5.74 -8.01 15.17
CA LYS A 142 -5.38 -8.75 16.38
C LYS A 142 -6.18 -10.04 16.53
N LYS A 143 -7.46 -10.01 16.24
CA LYS A 143 -8.34 -11.18 16.33
C LYS A 143 -7.98 -12.22 15.26
N LEU A 144 -7.73 -11.76 14.02
CA LEU A 144 -7.36 -12.64 12.91
C LEU A 144 -6.05 -13.38 13.20
N PHE A 145 -5.03 -12.66 13.67
CA PHE A 145 -3.72 -13.23 13.98
C PHE A 145 -3.67 -13.95 15.32
N GLY A 146 -4.59 -13.65 16.23
CA GLY A 146 -4.74 -14.40 17.49
C GLY A 146 -5.21 -15.84 17.28
N ASN A 147 -5.87 -16.12 16.18
CA ASN A 147 -6.39 -17.44 15.81
C ASN A 147 -5.48 -18.20 14.83
N TYR A 148 -4.43 -17.59 14.33
CA TYR A 148 -3.47 -18.24 13.45
C TYR A 148 -2.14 -18.43 14.18
N PRO A 149 -1.67 -19.67 14.32
CA PRO A 149 -0.32 -19.87 14.79
C PRO A 149 0.63 -19.31 13.73
N LEU A 150 1.25 -18.20 14.04
CA LEU A 150 2.34 -17.67 13.26
C LEU A 150 3.50 -18.66 13.38
N LYS A 151 3.76 -19.36 12.30
CA LYS A 151 4.99 -20.13 12.21
C LYS A 151 6.15 -19.19 11.94
#